data_17c5287d98bf4f0e4c2687e81a693542
#
_entry.id   17c5287d98bf4f0e4c2687e81a693542
#
_cell.length_a   1.000
_cell.length_b   1.000
_cell.length_c   1.000
_cell.angle_alpha   90.00
_cell.angle_beta   90.00
_cell.angle_gamma   90.00
#
_symmetry.space_group_name_H-M   'P 1'
#
loop_
_entity.id
_entity.type
_entity.pdbx_description
1 polymer ?
#
loop_
_entity_poly.entity_id
_entity_poly.type
_entity_poly.pdbx_seq_one_letter_code
_entity_poly.pdbx_strand_id
1 'polypeptide(L)'
;MSTILEQQPPMDPAQKVMMLAKDSTLATACMNVVGGYVMGFGFSLFGAMISAETATQRMGTADFFRHSIRGAGKLGCSFAYFGFLFGGIEVALEKRRGRKDMWNPTASGALLGGAYGWRYYKAPGLVGGAAGGAVFSLLLERMIDALGFAQH
;
A
#
# COMPACT_ATOMS: atom_id res chain seq x y z
N MET A 1 -22.19 -34.16 -18.18
CA MET A 1 -21.64 -32.84 -17.85
C MET A 1 -21.28 -32.72 -16.38
N SER A 2 -20.88 -33.82 -15.73
CA SER A 2 -20.59 -33.92 -14.28
C SER A 2 -19.16 -34.44 -13.97
N THR A 3 -18.28 -34.53 -14.96
CA THR A 3 -16.96 -35.19 -14.78
C THR A 3 -15.77 -34.20 -14.74
N ILE A 4 -16.01 -32.90 -14.87
CA ILE A 4 -14.92 -31.87 -14.91
C ILE A 4 -14.69 -31.21 -13.54
N LEU A 5 -15.61 -31.43 -12.58
CA LEU A 5 -15.51 -30.79 -11.26
C LEU A 5 -14.72 -31.62 -10.21
N GLU A 6 -14.23 -32.80 -10.57
CA GLU A 6 -13.65 -33.75 -9.60
C GLU A 6 -12.12 -33.88 -9.66
N GLN A 7 -11.43 -33.01 -10.38
CA GLN A 7 -9.95 -33.07 -10.50
C GLN A 7 -9.24 -31.79 -10.06
N GLN A 8 -9.73 -31.14 -9.00
CA GLN A 8 -8.84 -30.20 -8.31
C GLN A 8 -8.00 -30.98 -7.31
N PRO A 9 -6.65 -30.94 -7.43
CA PRO A 9 -5.79 -31.56 -6.44
C PRO A 9 -6.12 -30.97 -5.06
N PRO A 10 -6.01 -31.78 -3.97
CA PRO A 10 -6.31 -31.31 -2.64
C PRO A 10 -5.45 -30.09 -2.34
N MET A 11 -6.12 -28.92 -2.19
CA MET A 11 -5.42 -27.66 -1.90
C MET A 11 -4.62 -27.83 -0.60
N ASP A 12 -3.35 -27.49 -0.67
CA ASP A 12 -2.46 -27.40 0.47
C ASP A 12 -3.11 -26.61 1.61
N PRO A 13 -2.97 -27.02 2.87
CA PRO A 13 -3.50 -26.27 4.01
C PRO A 13 -3.04 -24.80 4.00
N ALA A 14 -1.82 -24.54 3.50
CA ALA A 14 -1.31 -23.18 3.30
C ALA A 14 -2.12 -22.38 2.27
N GLN A 15 -2.54 -23.01 1.16
CA GLN A 15 -3.37 -22.39 0.14
C GLN A 15 -4.79 -22.10 0.65
N LYS A 16 -5.35 -23.00 1.47
CA LYS A 16 -6.66 -22.77 2.12
C LYS A 16 -6.62 -21.61 3.08
N VAL A 17 -5.58 -21.53 3.91
CA VAL A 17 -5.39 -20.38 4.82
C VAL A 17 -5.20 -19.09 4.04
N MET A 18 -4.47 -19.11 2.94
CA MET A 18 -4.25 -17.94 2.09
C MET A 18 -5.53 -17.49 1.37
N MET A 19 -6.39 -18.42 0.92
CA MET A 19 -7.71 -18.08 0.37
C MET A 19 -8.64 -17.49 1.42
N LEU A 20 -8.76 -18.12 2.60
CA LEU A 20 -9.55 -17.60 3.71
C LEU A 20 -9.04 -16.23 4.21
N ALA A 21 -7.73 -16.01 4.18
CA ALA A 21 -7.12 -14.73 4.49
C ALA A 21 -7.46 -13.67 3.43
N LYS A 22 -7.46 -14.05 2.15
CA LYS A 22 -7.78 -13.15 1.03
C LYS A 22 -9.24 -12.68 1.06
N ASP A 23 -10.14 -13.51 1.57
CA ASP A 23 -11.56 -13.16 1.74
C ASP A 23 -11.85 -12.37 3.02
N SER A 24 -10.86 -12.28 3.93
CA SER A 24 -10.98 -11.52 5.17
C SER A 24 -10.46 -10.09 4.98
N THR A 25 -11.34 -9.11 5.22
CA THR A 25 -11.00 -7.67 5.22
C THR A 25 -9.81 -7.37 6.13
N LEU A 26 -9.76 -8.04 7.26
CA LEU A 26 -8.71 -7.83 8.27
C LEU A 26 -7.35 -8.35 7.77
N ALA A 27 -7.33 -9.51 7.13
CA ALA A 27 -6.09 -10.08 6.62
C ALA A 27 -5.52 -9.26 5.45
N THR A 28 -6.37 -8.76 4.56
CA THR A 28 -5.95 -7.86 3.47
C THR A 28 -5.40 -6.55 4.05
N ALA A 29 -6.07 -5.98 5.04
CA ALA A 29 -5.57 -4.78 5.73
C ALA A 29 -4.21 -5.03 6.40
N CYS A 30 -4.02 -6.18 7.06
CA CYS A 30 -2.73 -6.55 7.66
C CYS A 30 -1.62 -6.74 6.61
N MET A 31 -1.93 -7.36 5.46
CA MET A 31 -0.96 -7.47 4.35
C MET A 31 -0.55 -6.09 3.82
N ASN A 32 -1.50 -5.17 3.70
CA ASN A 32 -1.22 -3.80 3.28
C ASN A 32 -0.38 -3.01 4.31
N VAL A 33 -0.51 -3.33 5.60
CA VAL A 33 0.39 -2.79 6.65
C VAL A 33 1.83 -3.23 6.42
N VAL A 34 2.05 -4.51 6.19
CA VAL A 34 3.39 -5.05 5.95
C VAL A 34 3.97 -4.50 4.65
N GLY A 35 3.20 -4.51 3.57
CA GLY A 35 3.59 -3.95 2.28
C GLY A 35 3.91 -2.45 2.38
N GLY A 36 3.06 -1.68 3.04
CA GLY A 36 3.27 -0.27 3.30
C GLY A 36 4.55 -0.01 4.11
N TYR A 37 4.77 -0.77 5.18
CA TYR A 37 5.98 -0.64 5.99
C TYR A 37 7.25 -0.88 5.17
N VAL A 38 7.30 -2.00 4.43
CA VAL A 38 8.45 -2.36 3.59
C VAL A 38 8.71 -1.29 2.54
N MET A 39 7.64 -0.79 1.91
CA MET A 39 7.73 0.25 0.88
C MET A 39 8.25 1.57 1.47
N GLY A 40 7.68 2.03 2.58
CA GLY A 40 8.12 3.26 3.25
C GLY A 40 9.55 3.18 3.79
N PHE A 41 9.91 2.02 4.33
CA PHE A 41 11.27 1.75 4.78
C PHE A 41 12.26 1.78 3.61
N GLY A 42 11.93 1.11 2.51
CA GLY A 42 12.75 1.09 1.29
C GLY A 42 12.93 2.48 0.68
N PHE A 43 11.85 3.26 0.54
CA PHE A 43 11.93 4.64 0.05
C PHE A 43 12.81 5.54 0.92
N SER A 44 12.74 5.38 2.24
CA SER A 44 13.59 6.14 3.15
C SER A 44 15.06 5.79 3.01
N LEU A 45 15.38 4.49 2.90
CA LEU A 45 16.76 4.06 2.68
C LEU A 45 17.29 4.52 1.31
N PHE A 46 16.47 4.43 0.28
CA PHE A 46 16.84 4.90 -1.05
C PHE A 46 17.11 6.41 -1.05
N GLY A 47 16.24 7.21 -0.41
CA GLY A 47 16.47 8.64 -0.22
C GLY A 47 17.74 8.96 0.58
N ALA A 48 18.03 8.16 1.61
CA ALA A 48 19.26 8.29 2.37
C ALA A 48 20.50 7.96 1.53
N MET A 49 20.43 6.96 0.65
CA MET A 49 21.54 6.62 -0.27
C MET A 49 21.86 7.75 -1.24
N ILE A 50 20.84 8.40 -1.81
CA ILE A 50 21.03 9.55 -2.71
C ILE A 50 21.69 10.72 -1.96
N SER A 51 21.35 10.91 -0.69
CA SER A 51 21.87 12.00 0.14
C SER A 51 23.17 11.65 0.88
N ALA A 52 23.65 10.40 0.76
CA ALA A 52 24.75 9.87 1.55
C ALA A 52 26.05 10.67 1.39
N GLU A 53 26.35 11.10 0.17
CA GLU A 53 27.59 11.81 -0.13
C GLU A 53 27.69 13.16 0.60
N THR A 54 26.57 13.88 0.68
CA THR A 54 26.52 15.19 1.38
C THR A 54 26.38 15.03 2.90
N ALA A 55 25.71 13.97 3.34
CA ALA A 55 25.44 13.72 4.76
C ALA A 55 26.65 13.10 5.48
N THR A 56 27.42 12.23 4.82
CA THR A 56 28.60 11.57 5.41
C THR A 56 29.74 12.55 5.64
N GLN A 57 29.82 13.62 4.87
CA GLN A 57 30.78 14.70 5.10
C GLN A 57 30.49 15.50 6.39
N ARG A 58 29.24 15.50 6.85
CA ARG A 58 28.81 16.24 8.05
C ARG A 58 28.68 15.35 9.29
N MET A 59 28.47 14.06 9.09
CA MET A 59 28.30 13.07 10.17
C MET A 59 29.21 11.88 9.88
N GLY A 60 29.75 11.24 10.91
CA GLY A 60 30.49 9.99 10.74
C GLY A 60 29.61 8.89 10.11
N THR A 61 30.22 7.95 9.39
CA THR A 61 29.50 6.89 8.66
C THR A 61 28.55 6.08 9.56
N ALA A 62 28.97 5.78 10.79
CA ALA A 62 28.15 5.02 11.75
C ALA A 62 26.90 5.81 12.21
N ASP A 63 27.05 7.10 12.45
CA ASP A 63 25.96 7.97 12.85
C ASP A 63 24.97 8.19 11.71
N PHE A 64 25.47 8.29 10.48
CA PHE A 64 24.64 8.36 9.27
C PHE A 64 23.74 7.11 9.14
N PHE A 65 24.31 5.91 9.25
CA PHE A 65 23.53 4.68 9.18
C PHE A 65 22.50 4.58 10.28
N ARG A 66 22.87 4.90 11.52
CA ARG A 66 21.93 4.89 12.66
C ARG A 66 20.77 5.88 12.47
N HIS A 67 21.08 7.06 11.95
CA HIS A 67 20.07 8.10 11.67
C HIS A 67 19.15 7.66 10.53
N SER A 68 19.70 7.11 9.44
CA SER A 68 18.95 6.62 8.27
C SER A 68 18.01 5.48 8.61
N ILE A 69 18.47 4.48 9.36
CA ILE A 69 17.63 3.35 9.80
C ILE A 69 16.50 3.83 10.74
N ARG A 70 16.79 4.77 11.65
CA ARG A 70 15.76 5.32 12.53
C ARG A 70 14.73 6.15 11.75
N GLY A 71 15.18 6.92 10.76
CA GLY A 71 14.31 7.65 9.84
C GLY A 71 13.46 6.72 9.00
N ALA A 72 14.07 5.65 8.46
CA ALA A 72 13.41 4.63 7.67
C ALA A 72 12.30 3.92 8.46
N GLY A 73 12.56 3.59 9.73
CA GLY A 73 11.54 3.00 10.60
C GLY A 73 10.34 3.92 10.81
N LYS A 74 10.56 5.23 11.03
CA LYS A 74 9.47 6.20 11.18
C LYS A 74 8.64 6.34 9.91
N LEU A 75 9.28 6.43 8.75
CA LEU A 75 8.60 6.51 7.48
C LEU A 75 7.86 5.21 7.16
N GLY A 76 8.48 4.05 7.44
CA GLY A 76 7.85 2.74 7.33
C GLY A 76 6.56 2.63 8.16
N CYS A 77 6.58 3.08 9.42
CA CYS A 77 5.37 3.11 10.25
C CYS A 77 4.29 4.03 9.70
N SER A 78 4.66 5.19 9.14
CA SER A 78 3.69 6.10 8.52
C SER A 78 3.04 5.48 7.29
N PHE A 79 3.82 4.82 6.44
CA PHE A 79 3.32 4.09 5.27
C PHE A 79 2.51 2.84 5.66
N ALA A 80 2.87 2.15 6.74
CA ALA A 80 2.10 1.04 7.27
C ALA A 80 0.70 1.48 7.70
N TYR A 81 0.61 2.60 8.43
CA TYR A 81 -0.66 3.19 8.83
C TYR A 81 -1.49 3.62 7.62
N PHE A 82 -0.84 4.25 6.63
CA PHE A 82 -1.49 4.62 5.38
C PHE A 82 -1.99 3.38 4.62
N GLY A 83 -1.17 2.33 4.49
CA GLY A 83 -1.54 1.07 3.87
C GLY A 83 -2.71 0.37 4.55
N PHE A 84 -2.76 0.42 5.88
CA PHE A 84 -3.89 -0.11 6.65
C PHE A 84 -5.21 0.61 6.32
N LEU A 85 -5.19 1.94 6.35
CA LEU A 85 -6.38 2.74 6.04
C LEU A 85 -6.80 2.56 4.58
N PHE A 86 -5.85 2.60 3.65
CA PHE A 86 -6.09 2.42 2.23
C PHE A 86 -6.74 1.06 1.95
N GLY A 87 -6.11 -0.01 2.39
CA GLY A 87 -6.63 -1.37 2.21
C GLY A 87 -7.95 -1.61 2.92
N GLY A 88 -8.15 -1.02 4.10
CA GLY A 88 -9.42 -1.09 4.82
C GLY A 88 -10.57 -0.43 4.05
N ILE A 89 -10.33 0.75 3.48
CA ILE A 89 -11.31 1.48 2.66
C ILE A 89 -11.56 0.72 1.35
N GLU A 90 -10.53 0.23 0.68
CA GLU A 90 -10.62 -0.53 -0.56
C GLU A 90 -11.52 -1.77 -0.39
N VAL A 91 -11.23 -2.60 0.61
CA VAL A 91 -12.03 -3.80 0.88
C VAL A 91 -13.46 -3.45 1.33
N ALA A 92 -13.65 -2.37 2.08
CA ALA A 92 -14.99 -1.91 2.45
C ALA A 92 -15.80 -1.50 1.19
N LEU A 93 -15.17 -0.83 0.24
CA LEU A 93 -15.76 -0.47 -1.05
C LEU A 93 -16.07 -1.71 -1.91
N GLU A 94 -15.13 -2.66 -1.99
CA GLU A 94 -15.33 -3.93 -2.68
C GLU A 94 -16.57 -4.68 -2.15
N LYS A 95 -16.64 -4.83 -0.83
CA LYS A 95 -17.80 -5.50 -0.19
C LYS A 95 -19.11 -4.78 -0.43
N ARG A 96 -19.10 -3.45 -0.44
CA ARG A 96 -20.30 -2.65 -0.65
C ARG A 96 -20.76 -2.65 -2.11
N ARG A 97 -19.82 -2.71 -3.06
CA ARG A 97 -20.12 -2.70 -4.52
C ARG A 97 -20.25 -4.09 -5.11
N GLY A 98 -19.75 -5.13 -4.46
CA GLY A 98 -19.74 -6.52 -4.92
C GLY A 98 -18.88 -6.76 -6.16
N ARG A 99 -17.98 -5.83 -6.49
CA ARG A 99 -17.08 -5.92 -7.67
C ARG A 99 -15.67 -5.46 -7.31
N LYS A 100 -14.69 -6.13 -7.88
CA LYS A 100 -13.28 -5.68 -7.89
C LYS A 100 -13.04 -4.90 -9.19
N ASP A 101 -13.12 -3.59 -9.10
CA ASP A 101 -12.88 -2.67 -10.21
C ASP A 101 -11.73 -1.74 -9.88
N MET A 102 -11.03 -1.20 -10.92
CA MET A 102 -10.02 -0.12 -10.79
C MET A 102 -10.53 1.12 -10.03
N TRP A 103 -11.84 1.27 -9.92
CA TRP A 103 -12.46 2.37 -9.17
C TRP A 103 -12.32 2.25 -7.66
N ASN A 104 -12.15 1.02 -7.13
CA ASN A 104 -12.04 0.82 -5.69
C ASN A 104 -10.73 1.40 -5.12
N PRO A 105 -9.54 1.09 -5.65
CA PRO A 105 -8.31 1.73 -5.22
C PRO A 105 -8.29 3.22 -5.51
N THR A 106 -8.83 3.67 -6.66
CA THR A 106 -8.94 5.09 -6.99
C THR A 106 -9.80 5.87 -5.99
N ALA A 107 -10.97 5.32 -5.65
CA ALA A 107 -11.85 5.92 -4.64
C ALA A 107 -11.22 5.91 -3.24
N SER A 108 -10.51 4.84 -2.87
CA SER A 108 -9.78 4.75 -1.61
C SER A 108 -8.68 5.79 -1.51
N GLY A 109 -7.91 5.99 -2.58
CA GLY A 109 -6.90 7.03 -2.67
C GLY A 109 -7.49 8.43 -2.58
N ALA A 110 -8.62 8.68 -3.26
CA ALA A 110 -9.33 9.96 -3.20
C ALA A 110 -9.85 10.26 -1.79
N LEU A 111 -10.49 9.28 -1.13
CA LEU A 111 -11.01 9.44 0.22
C LEU A 111 -9.88 9.71 1.22
N LEU A 112 -8.80 8.94 1.14
CA LEU A 112 -7.70 9.06 2.06
C LEU A 112 -6.90 10.35 1.82
N GLY A 113 -6.62 10.68 0.57
CA GLY A 113 -5.96 11.94 0.18
C GLY A 113 -6.79 13.15 0.56
N GLY A 114 -8.12 13.09 0.36
CA GLY A 114 -9.05 14.13 0.77
C GLY A 114 -9.09 14.32 2.29
N ALA A 115 -9.16 13.24 3.06
CA ALA A 115 -9.15 13.29 4.52
C ALA A 115 -7.86 13.93 5.07
N TYR A 116 -6.70 13.53 4.52
CA TYR A 116 -5.42 14.13 4.87
C TYR A 116 -5.35 15.61 4.47
N GLY A 117 -5.78 15.93 3.24
CA GLY A 117 -5.79 17.31 2.75
C GLY A 117 -6.68 18.22 3.60
N TRP A 118 -7.88 17.74 3.99
CA TRP A 118 -8.77 18.45 4.90
C TRP A 118 -8.13 18.74 6.25
N ARG A 119 -7.39 17.78 6.79
CA ARG A 119 -6.74 17.93 8.10
C ARG A 119 -5.73 19.09 8.13
N TYR A 120 -5.02 19.32 7.03
CA TYR A 120 -3.94 20.32 6.97
C TYR A 120 -4.37 21.65 6.31
N TYR A 121 -5.19 21.59 5.27
CA TYR A 121 -5.51 22.74 4.42
C TYR A 121 -7.01 23.03 4.31
N LYS A 122 -7.86 22.38 5.12
CA LYS A 122 -9.32 22.57 5.09
C LYS A 122 -9.92 22.26 3.69
N ALA A 123 -10.87 23.10 3.22
CA ALA A 123 -11.59 22.88 1.98
C ALA A 123 -10.71 22.76 0.73
N PRO A 124 -9.72 23.65 0.47
CA PRO A 124 -8.84 23.49 -0.69
C PRO A 124 -7.98 22.22 -0.60
N GLY A 125 -7.57 21.82 0.61
CA GLY A 125 -6.83 20.60 0.82
C GLY A 125 -7.66 19.35 0.57
N LEU A 126 -8.95 19.36 0.87
CA LEU A 126 -9.85 18.25 0.56
C LEU A 126 -9.86 17.95 -0.94
N VAL A 127 -10.06 18.99 -1.75
CA VAL A 127 -10.14 18.84 -3.22
C VAL A 127 -8.79 18.43 -3.80
N GLY A 128 -7.72 19.12 -3.42
CA GLY A 128 -6.37 18.83 -3.89
C GLY A 128 -5.87 17.45 -3.43
N GLY A 129 -6.14 17.10 -2.19
CA GLY A 129 -5.79 15.79 -1.63
C GLY A 129 -6.57 14.65 -2.28
N ALA A 130 -7.86 14.82 -2.50
CA ALA A 130 -8.69 13.82 -3.17
C ALA A 130 -8.25 13.60 -4.63
N ALA A 131 -8.03 14.68 -5.38
CA ALA A 131 -7.54 14.61 -6.74
C ALA A 131 -6.13 13.96 -6.81
N GLY A 132 -5.20 14.40 -5.96
CA GLY A 132 -3.86 13.84 -5.88
C GLY A 132 -3.85 12.36 -5.48
N GLY A 133 -4.66 11.98 -4.49
CA GLY A 133 -4.81 10.59 -4.06
C GLY A 133 -5.40 9.68 -5.14
N ALA A 134 -6.41 10.17 -5.88
CA ALA A 134 -6.99 9.44 -7.00
C ALA A 134 -5.97 9.21 -8.13
N VAL A 135 -5.28 10.28 -8.55
CA VAL A 135 -4.24 10.20 -9.59
C VAL A 135 -3.12 9.27 -9.18
N PHE A 136 -2.64 9.37 -7.94
CA PHE A 136 -1.58 8.51 -7.41
C PHE A 136 -1.98 7.03 -7.43
N SER A 137 -3.22 6.70 -7.01
CA SER A 137 -3.73 5.33 -7.04
C SER A 137 -3.84 4.78 -8.45
N LEU A 138 -4.33 5.59 -9.42
CA LEU A 138 -4.38 5.19 -10.83
C LEU A 138 -2.99 4.93 -11.41
N LEU A 139 -2.01 5.78 -11.09
CA LEU A 139 -0.63 5.59 -11.55
C LEU A 139 0.00 4.33 -10.96
N LEU A 140 -0.22 4.07 -9.67
CA LEU A 140 0.25 2.83 -9.03
C LEU A 140 -0.34 1.58 -9.68
N GLU A 141 -1.64 1.58 -9.92
CA GLU A 141 -2.31 0.44 -10.54
C GLU A 141 -1.80 0.21 -11.97
N ARG A 142 -1.67 1.27 -12.77
CA ARG A 142 -1.07 1.17 -14.10
C ARG A 142 0.38 0.70 -14.09
N MET A 143 1.14 1.10 -13.09
CA MET A 143 2.52 0.64 -12.93
C MET A 143 2.57 -0.85 -12.56
N ILE A 144 1.69 -1.31 -11.68
CA ILE A 144 1.59 -2.73 -11.28
C ILE A 144 1.16 -3.59 -12.48
N ASP A 145 0.18 -3.13 -13.27
CA ASP A 145 -0.25 -3.79 -14.51
C ASP A 145 0.88 -3.88 -15.54
N ALA A 146 1.62 -2.79 -15.74
CA ALA A 146 2.74 -2.73 -16.67
C ALA A 146 3.92 -3.64 -16.27
N LEU A 147 4.12 -3.85 -14.96
CA LEU A 147 5.14 -4.75 -14.43
C LEU A 147 4.72 -6.23 -14.43
N GLY A 148 3.50 -6.54 -14.88
CA GLY A 148 3.00 -7.91 -15.02
C GLY A 148 2.68 -8.61 -13.69
N PHE A 149 2.55 -7.85 -12.59
CA PHE A 149 2.13 -8.40 -11.30
C PHE A 149 0.61 -8.54 -11.17
N ALA A 150 -0.17 -7.99 -12.08
CA ALA A 150 -1.61 -8.19 -12.15
C ALA A 150 -1.89 -9.57 -12.77
N GLN A 151 -2.02 -10.57 -11.92
CA GLN A 151 -2.62 -11.84 -12.33
C GLN A 151 -4.14 -11.70 -12.30
N HIS A 152 -4.72 -11.67 -13.48
CA HIS A 152 -6.15 -11.82 -13.67
C HIS A 152 -6.64 -13.21 -13.29
#